data_865a0cdd0045707df124f721f64683e7
#
_entry.id   865a0cdd0045707df124f721f64683e7
#
_cell.length_a   1.000
_cell.length_b   1.000
_cell.length_c   1.000
_cell.angle_alpha   90.00
_cell.angle_beta   90.00
_cell.angle_gamma   90.00
#
_symmetry.space_group_name_H-M   'P 1'
#
loop_
_entity.id
_entity.type
_entity.pdbx_description
1 polymer ?
#
loop_
_entity_poly.entity_id
_entity_poly.type
_entity_poly.pdbx_seq_one_letter_code
_entity_poly.pdbx_strand_id
1 'polypeptide(L)'
;GDVAQDATPVTYARYLQYMQRLGIPFYQTPGNHDDLEIFPYSQSSPITVIDLKPWTIILLTSAVTGKIDGHIDQDQLDQLDQLLQQLNDRFVLIGCHHHPLHMQSTWIDHHRLKNSADLCSVLHKFPQVKAVIHGHVHQEFSQIQDNIQFLAVPSTCIQFEPQSHDFALGQHDAAGYRVLELYNDGHIESQVYRLDHLIPKINNEISGY
;
A
#
# COMPACT_ATOMS: atom_id res chain seq x y z
N GLY A 1 -3.05 1.14 4.15
CA GLY A 1 -2.92 2.38 4.91
C GLY A 1 -4.10 3.28 4.71
N ASP A 2 -4.10 4.43 5.37
CA ASP A 2 -5.25 5.34 5.43
C ASP A 2 -6.51 4.61 5.91
N VAL A 3 -6.37 3.89 7.02
CA VAL A 3 -7.51 3.17 7.62
C VAL A 3 -8.47 4.14 8.33
N ALA A 4 -8.06 5.38 8.52
CA ALA A 4 -8.84 6.45 9.09
C ALA A 4 -8.62 7.76 8.32
N GLN A 5 -9.69 8.48 7.98
CA GLN A 5 -9.61 9.86 7.49
C GLN A 5 -9.34 10.79 8.67
N ASP A 6 -10.03 10.57 9.79
CA ASP A 6 -9.81 11.26 11.05
C ASP A 6 -9.20 10.28 12.05
N ALA A 7 -7.90 10.35 12.23
CA ALA A 7 -7.12 9.47 13.07
C ALA A 7 -7.38 9.72 14.56
N THR A 8 -8.41 9.08 15.09
CA THR A 8 -8.76 9.14 16.51
C THR A 8 -8.78 7.74 17.14
N PRO A 9 -8.59 7.60 18.46
CA PRO A 9 -8.72 6.31 19.14
C PRO A 9 -10.06 5.63 18.88
N VAL A 10 -11.15 6.41 18.78
CA VAL A 10 -12.51 5.89 18.50
C VAL A 10 -12.61 5.35 17.08
N THR A 11 -12.02 6.03 16.10
CA THR A 11 -12.01 5.58 14.71
C THR A 11 -11.25 4.26 14.57
N TYR A 12 -10.06 4.16 15.17
CA TYR A 12 -9.29 2.92 15.15
C TYR A 12 -9.98 1.77 15.91
N ALA A 13 -10.65 2.05 17.04
CA ALA A 13 -11.43 1.04 17.73
C ALA A 13 -12.58 0.48 16.88
N ARG A 14 -13.28 1.35 16.12
CA ARG A 14 -14.33 0.95 15.17
C ARG A 14 -13.76 0.12 14.03
N TYR A 15 -12.64 0.55 13.45
CA TYR A 15 -11.94 -0.18 12.40
C TYR A 15 -11.58 -1.60 12.86
N LEU A 16 -10.91 -1.74 14.01
CA LEU A 16 -10.53 -3.04 14.57
C LEU A 16 -11.76 -3.92 14.84
N GLN A 17 -12.82 -3.36 15.42
CA GLN A 17 -14.05 -4.10 15.66
C GLN A 17 -14.69 -4.60 14.37
N TYR A 18 -14.65 -3.80 13.31
CA TYR A 18 -15.15 -4.17 12.00
C TYR A 18 -14.32 -5.31 11.39
N MET A 19 -13.01 -5.16 11.35
CA MET A 19 -12.09 -6.16 10.79
C MET A 19 -12.16 -7.49 11.54
N GLN A 20 -12.23 -7.46 12.86
CA GLN A 20 -12.36 -8.67 13.68
C GLN A 20 -13.65 -9.47 13.40
N ARG A 21 -14.74 -8.79 13.03
CA ARG A 21 -16.01 -9.45 12.66
C ARG A 21 -15.93 -10.26 11.38
N LEU A 22 -14.95 -9.99 10.52
CA LEU A 22 -14.75 -10.75 9.29
C LEU A 22 -14.25 -12.18 9.56
N GLY A 23 -13.66 -12.44 10.73
CA GLY A 23 -13.19 -13.78 11.12
C GLY A 23 -12.00 -14.29 10.32
N ILE A 24 -11.30 -13.41 9.62
CA ILE A 24 -10.09 -13.69 8.82
C ILE A 24 -8.90 -12.92 9.40
N PRO A 25 -7.66 -13.43 9.27
CA PRO A 25 -6.48 -12.67 9.60
C PRO A 25 -6.40 -11.39 8.77
N PHE A 26 -6.02 -10.29 9.39
CA PHE A 26 -5.81 -9.01 8.71
C PHE A 26 -4.55 -8.33 9.23
N TYR A 27 -3.90 -7.58 8.36
CA TYR A 27 -2.67 -6.87 8.64
C TYR A 27 -2.74 -5.50 7.97
N GLN A 28 -2.18 -4.50 8.61
CA GLN A 28 -2.21 -3.13 8.13
C GLN A 28 -0.87 -2.42 8.33
N THR A 29 -0.61 -1.45 7.49
CA THR A 29 0.47 -0.46 7.64
C THR A 29 -0.17 0.93 7.59
N PRO A 30 0.37 1.95 8.29
CA PRO A 30 -0.23 3.28 8.25
C PRO A 30 -0.06 3.95 6.89
N GLY A 31 -1.00 4.84 6.56
CA GLY A 31 -0.88 5.82 5.48
C GLY A 31 -0.71 7.24 6.01
N ASN A 32 -0.72 8.22 5.12
CA ASN A 32 -0.48 9.62 5.49
C ASN A 32 -1.62 10.28 6.28
N HIS A 33 -2.82 9.72 6.24
CA HIS A 33 -3.95 10.14 7.08
C HIS A 33 -3.95 9.51 8.47
N ASP A 34 -3.14 8.49 8.69
CA ASP A 34 -3.09 7.79 9.97
C ASP A 34 -2.15 8.48 10.97
N ASP A 35 -2.52 8.45 12.25
CA ASP A 35 -1.67 8.92 13.35
C ASP A 35 -0.77 7.78 13.82
N LEU A 36 0.53 7.91 13.61
CA LEU A 36 1.53 6.87 13.89
C LEU A 36 1.65 6.53 15.38
N GLU A 37 1.29 7.46 16.29
CA GLU A 37 1.39 7.24 17.73
C GLU A 37 0.29 6.30 18.26
N ILE A 38 -0.88 6.35 17.63
CA ILE A 38 -2.05 5.57 18.08
C ILE A 38 -2.52 4.54 17.05
N PHE A 39 -1.78 4.40 15.93
CA PHE A 39 -2.11 3.43 14.88
C PHE A 39 -2.10 2.00 15.44
N PRO A 40 -3.11 1.17 15.12
CA PRO A 40 -3.19 -0.18 15.64
C PRO A 40 -2.27 -1.14 14.88
N TYR A 41 -0.97 -1.05 15.08
CA TYR A 41 0.00 -1.95 14.47
C TYR A 41 -0.27 -3.41 14.83
N SER A 42 -0.10 -4.28 13.85
CA SER A 42 -0.25 -5.74 14.05
C SER A 42 0.93 -6.33 14.84
N GLN A 43 2.07 -5.66 14.81
CA GLN A 43 3.30 -6.02 15.53
C GLN A 43 3.92 -4.76 16.13
N SER A 44 4.77 -4.93 17.15
CA SER A 44 5.47 -3.83 17.84
C SER A 44 6.67 -3.27 17.04
N SER A 45 6.68 -3.46 15.75
CA SER A 45 7.74 -3.01 14.83
C SER A 45 7.10 -2.22 13.68
N PRO A 46 7.80 -1.23 13.10
CA PRO A 46 7.35 -0.58 11.86
C PRO A 46 7.31 -1.54 10.67
N ILE A 47 7.97 -2.70 10.77
CA ILE A 47 7.91 -3.79 9.79
C ILE A 47 7.03 -4.91 10.32
N THR A 48 6.02 -5.31 9.54
CA THR A 48 5.20 -6.48 9.83
C THR A 48 5.59 -7.62 8.89
N VAL A 49 5.93 -8.78 9.43
CA VAL A 49 6.29 -9.99 8.66
C VAL A 49 5.20 -11.05 8.79
N ILE A 50 4.68 -11.51 7.65
CA ILE A 50 3.60 -12.49 7.56
C ILE A 50 4.12 -13.72 6.84
N ASP A 51 4.20 -14.85 7.54
CA ASP A 51 4.68 -16.14 6.99
C ASP A 51 3.51 -16.94 6.41
N LEU A 52 3.52 -17.13 5.09
CA LEU A 52 2.51 -17.87 4.33
C LEU A 52 3.13 -18.97 3.46
N LYS A 53 4.19 -19.61 3.89
CA LYS A 53 5.00 -20.59 3.12
C LYS A 53 4.34 -21.15 1.87
N PRO A 54 4.98 -21.06 0.67
CA PRO A 54 6.38 -20.62 0.47
C PRO A 54 6.54 -19.09 0.35
N TRP A 55 5.52 -18.31 0.59
CA TRP A 55 5.53 -16.85 0.55
C TRP A 55 5.82 -16.23 1.90
N THR A 56 6.44 -15.06 1.88
CA THR A 56 6.51 -14.13 3.01
C THR A 56 6.04 -12.76 2.53
N ILE A 57 5.12 -12.14 3.27
CA ILE A 57 4.69 -10.77 3.01
C ILE A 57 5.35 -9.87 4.05
N ILE A 58 5.97 -8.78 3.61
CA ILE A 58 6.62 -7.79 4.47
C ILE A 58 5.93 -6.45 4.26
N LEU A 59 5.30 -5.91 5.30
CA LEU A 59 4.71 -4.58 5.27
C LEU A 59 5.67 -3.58 5.90
N LEU A 60 5.93 -2.49 5.17
CA LEU A 60 6.80 -1.38 5.57
C LEU A 60 5.94 -0.17 5.93
N THR A 61 6.38 0.59 6.91
CA THR A 61 5.78 1.89 7.24
C THR A 61 6.44 2.96 6.38
N SER A 62 5.68 3.55 5.47
CA SER A 62 6.12 4.67 4.61
C SER A 62 5.49 6.01 5.00
N ALA A 63 4.57 6.02 5.95
CA ALA A 63 3.97 7.25 6.46
C ALA A 63 4.96 8.02 7.37
N VAL A 64 4.91 9.34 7.29
CA VAL A 64 5.72 10.26 8.10
C VAL A 64 4.80 11.26 8.77
N THR A 65 4.90 11.39 10.07
CA THR A 65 4.06 12.32 10.84
C THR A 65 4.08 13.73 10.25
N GLY A 66 2.89 14.26 9.94
CA GLY A 66 2.71 15.60 9.41
C GLY A 66 3.12 15.79 7.95
N LYS A 67 3.33 14.71 7.20
CA LYS A 67 3.62 14.77 5.76
C LYS A 67 2.61 13.95 4.97
N ILE A 68 2.38 14.37 3.72
CA ILE A 68 1.54 13.65 2.75
C ILE A 68 2.40 12.68 1.94
N ASP A 69 3.65 13.05 1.67
CA ASP A 69 4.62 12.22 0.96
C ASP A 69 5.25 11.16 1.87
N GLY A 70 5.62 10.05 1.28
CA GLY A 70 6.18 8.91 2.01
C GLY A 70 7.70 8.93 2.11
N HIS A 71 8.19 8.28 3.18
CA HIS A 71 9.60 7.96 3.36
C HIS A 71 9.74 6.66 4.16
N ILE A 72 10.64 5.79 3.78
CA ILE A 72 11.02 4.60 4.57
C ILE A 72 12.37 4.89 5.21
N ASP A 73 12.41 4.86 6.55
CA ASP A 73 13.62 5.16 7.29
C ASP A 73 14.75 4.16 6.99
N GLN A 74 16.00 4.61 7.12
CA GLN A 74 17.18 3.78 6.83
C GLN A 74 17.20 2.52 7.71
N ASP A 75 16.78 2.61 8.97
CA ASP A 75 16.68 1.45 9.86
C ASP A 75 15.71 0.39 9.34
N GLN A 76 14.60 0.78 8.72
CA GLN A 76 13.68 -0.15 8.08
C GLN A 76 14.31 -0.77 6.82
N LEU A 77 15.02 0.01 6.01
CA LEU A 77 15.71 -0.49 4.82
C LEU A 77 16.80 -1.50 5.18
N ASP A 78 17.55 -1.22 6.24
CA ASP A 78 18.59 -2.13 6.74
C ASP A 78 18.00 -3.43 7.32
N GLN A 79 16.89 -3.33 8.05
CA GLN A 79 16.15 -4.50 8.53
C GLN A 79 15.55 -5.31 7.37
N LEU A 80 15.03 -4.64 6.35
CA LEU A 80 14.50 -5.29 5.15
C LEU A 80 15.61 -6.07 4.43
N ASP A 81 16.77 -5.45 4.22
CA ASP A 81 17.92 -6.10 3.59
C ASP A 81 18.33 -7.38 4.37
N GLN A 82 18.42 -7.30 5.70
CA GLN A 82 18.73 -8.44 6.57
C GLN A 82 17.67 -9.55 6.50
N LEU A 83 16.37 -9.18 6.51
CA LEU A 83 15.27 -10.14 6.37
C LEU A 83 15.33 -10.87 5.03
N LEU A 84 15.54 -10.11 3.94
CA LEU A 84 15.60 -10.68 2.59
C LEU A 84 16.80 -11.64 2.42
N GLN A 85 17.94 -11.38 3.07
CA GLN A 85 19.06 -12.32 3.11
C GLN A 85 18.70 -13.66 3.77
N GLN A 86 17.81 -13.65 4.77
CA GLN A 86 17.38 -14.86 5.49
C GLN A 86 16.27 -15.61 4.75
N LEU A 87 15.57 -14.97 3.83
CA LEU A 87 14.40 -15.50 3.09
C LEU A 87 14.77 -16.01 1.69
N ASN A 88 15.97 -16.56 1.50
CA ASN A 88 16.47 -16.99 0.21
C ASN A 88 15.72 -18.20 -0.40
N ASP A 89 14.96 -18.94 0.41
CA ASP A 89 14.12 -20.07 0.04
C ASP A 89 12.63 -19.73 -0.08
N ARG A 90 12.29 -18.43 -0.09
CA ARG A 90 10.92 -17.92 -0.11
C ARG A 90 10.66 -17.01 -1.30
N PHE A 91 9.40 -16.89 -1.66
CA PHE A 91 8.92 -15.78 -2.50
C PHE A 91 8.47 -14.65 -1.58
N VAL A 92 8.80 -13.42 -1.95
CA VAL A 92 8.53 -12.26 -1.09
C VAL A 92 7.63 -11.26 -1.82
N LEU A 93 6.61 -10.78 -1.09
CA LEU A 93 5.77 -9.66 -1.48
C LEU A 93 5.99 -8.53 -0.47
N ILE A 94 6.28 -7.34 -0.97
CA ILE A 94 6.45 -6.13 -0.14
C ILE A 94 5.16 -5.32 -0.20
N GLY A 95 4.74 -4.74 0.93
CA GLY A 95 3.64 -3.80 0.99
C GLY A 95 4.06 -2.50 1.67
N CYS A 96 3.67 -1.36 1.11
CA CYS A 96 3.78 -0.05 1.75
C CYS A 96 2.61 0.83 1.31
N HIS A 97 2.37 1.96 1.99
CA HIS A 97 1.27 2.83 1.60
C HIS A 97 1.58 3.65 0.36
N HIS A 98 2.70 4.38 0.35
CA HIS A 98 3.06 5.30 -0.72
C HIS A 98 3.65 4.58 -1.94
N HIS A 99 3.24 5.04 -3.14
CA HIS A 99 3.67 4.49 -4.41
C HIS A 99 5.16 4.78 -4.71
N PRO A 100 5.95 3.77 -5.08
CA PRO A 100 7.36 3.97 -5.41
C PRO A 100 7.60 4.40 -6.86
N LEU A 101 6.69 4.06 -7.79
CA LEU A 101 6.79 4.41 -9.21
C LEU A 101 5.88 5.60 -9.56
N HIS A 102 6.19 6.29 -10.66
CA HIS A 102 5.34 7.37 -11.17
C HIS A 102 4.02 6.84 -11.71
N MET A 103 2.93 7.50 -11.32
CA MET A 103 1.56 7.22 -11.80
C MET A 103 1.20 8.02 -13.05
N GLN A 104 2.08 8.87 -13.54
CA GLN A 104 1.84 9.84 -14.62
C GLN A 104 0.75 10.88 -14.28
N SER A 105 0.45 11.04 -13.01
CA SER A 105 -0.42 12.08 -12.45
C SER A 105 0.44 13.05 -11.65
N THR A 106 0.66 14.25 -12.18
CA THR A 106 1.66 15.19 -11.65
C THR A 106 1.44 15.49 -10.17
N TRP A 107 0.20 15.75 -9.76
CA TRP A 107 -0.11 16.10 -8.38
C TRP A 107 0.15 14.95 -7.39
N ILE A 108 -0.27 13.71 -7.71
CA ILE A 108 -0.07 12.57 -6.78
C ILE A 108 1.39 12.11 -6.77
N ASP A 109 2.10 12.25 -7.88
CA ASP A 109 3.53 11.94 -7.97
C ASP A 109 4.40 12.88 -7.10
N HIS A 110 3.89 14.08 -6.74
CA HIS A 110 4.50 14.91 -5.71
C HIS A 110 4.41 14.32 -4.31
N HIS A 111 3.48 13.41 -4.07
CA HIS A 111 3.23 12.79 -2.76
C HIS A 111 3.67 11.32 -2.69
N ARG A 112 4.50 10.88 -3.65
CA ARG A 112 5.02 9.51 -3.69
C ARG A 112 6.01 9.21 -2.57
N LEU A 113 6.50 7.98 -2.54
CA LEU A 113 7.65 7.57 -1.74
C LEU A 113 8.91 8.34 -2.19
N LYS A 114 9.42 9.25 -1.35
CA LYS A 114 10.53 10.15 -1.71
C LYS A 114 11.85 9.42 -1.94
N ASN A 115 12.11 8.41 -1.15
CA ASN A 115 13.32 7.58 -1.28
C ASN A 115 13.04 6.23 -1.96
N SER A 116 12.17 6.23 -2.98
CA SER A 116 11.85 5.03 -3.76
C SER A 116 13.09 4.37 -4.38
N ALA A 117 14.11 5.17 -4.76
CA ALA A 117 15.36 4.64 -5.29
C ALA A 117 16.12 3.79 -4.26
N ASP A 118 16.10 4.17 -2.98
CA ASP A 118 16.75 3.41 -1.91
C ASP A 118 16.02 2.08 -1.69
N LEU A 119 14.68 2.10 -1.63
CA LEU A 119 13.88 0.87 -1.59
C LEU A 119 14.20 -0.04 -2.77
N CYS A 120 14.13 0.46 -4.00
CA CYS A 120 14.43 -0.33 -5.20
C CYS A 120 15.85 -0.89 -5.17
N SER A 121 16.83 -0.13 -4.68
CA SER A 121 18.22 -0.57 -4.55
C SER A 121 18.37 -1.76 -3.58
N VAL A 122 17.54 -1.82 -2.53
CA VAL A 122 17.48 -2.99 -1.66
C VAL A 122 16.82 -4.15 -2.39
N LEU A 123 15.64 -3.95 -2.98
CA LEU A 123 14.85 -5.03 -3.58
C LEU A 123 15.56 -5.72 -4.75
N HIS A 124 16.29 -4.98 -5.59
CA HIS A 124 16.99 -5.51 -6.76
C HIS A 124 18.12 -6.49 -6.43
N LYS A 125 18.62 -6.52 -5.19
CA LYS A 125 19.61 -7.50 -4.75
C LYS A 125 19.00 -8.90 -4.59
N PHE A 126 17.67 -9.02 -4.53
CA PHE A 126 16.97 -10.21 -4.06
C PHE A 126 15.94 -10.72 -5.09
N PRO A 127 16.31 -11.70 -5.92
CA PRO A 127 15.43 -12.22 -6.99
C PRO A 127 14.17 -12.91 -6.49
N GLN A 128 14.11 -13.27 -5.20
CA GLN A 128 12.91 -13.80 -4.55
C GLN A 128 11.83 -12.76 -4.32
N VAL A 129 12.11 -11.46 -4.39
CA VAL A 129 11.09 -10.40 -4.35
C VAL A 129 10.32 -10.42 -5.67
N LYS A 130 9.02 -10.68 -5.60
CA LYS A 130 8.15 -10.84 -6.77
C LYS A 130 7.24 -9.65 -7.02
N ALA A 131 6.79 -8.99 -5.95
CA ALA A 131 5.90 -7.85 -6.09
C ALA A 131 6.06 -6.81 -4.98
N VAL A 132 5.67 -5.57 -5.31
CA VAL A 132 5.41 -4.48 -4.38
C VAL A 132 3.95 -4.07 -4.54
N ILE A 133 3.17 -4.11 -3.45
CA ILE A 133 1.80 -3.60 -3.41
C ILE A 133 1.75 -2.27 -2.66
N HIS A 134 0.92 -1.36 -3.13
CA HIS A 134 0.75 -0.05 -2.49
C HIS A 134 -0.66 0.51 -2.67
N GLY A 135 -1.02 1.45 -1.79
CA GLY A 135 -2.25 2.23 -1.83
C GLY A 135 -1.99 3.66 -2.31
N HIS A 136 -2.54 4.62 -1.59
CA HIS A 136 -2.35 6.06 -1.71
C HIS A 136 -2.91 6.71 -2.99
N VAL A 137 -2.73 6.07 -4.11
CA VAL A 137 -3.07 6.62 -5.44
C VAL A 137 -4.55 6.47 -5.80
N HIS A 138 -5.31 5.68 -5.05
CA HIS A 138 -6.74 5.39 -5.29
C HIS A 138 -7.02 5.00 -6.75
N GLN A 139 -6.12 4.26 -7.36
CA GLN A 139 -6.20 3.82 -8.77
C GLN A 139 -5.83 2.35 -8.88
N GLU A 140 -6.34 1.71 -9.91
CA GLU A 140 -5.78 0.46 -10.39
C GLU A 140 -4.53 0.74 -11.22
N PHE A 141 -3.42 0.12 -10.84
CA PHE A 141 -2.16 0.22 -11.57
C PHE A 141 -1.42 -1.11 -11.53
N SER A 142 -0.74 -1.44 -12.61
CA SER A 142 0.14 -2.59 -12.71
C SER A 142 1.28 -2.29 -13.66
N GLN A 143 2.50 -2.46 -13.20
CA GLN A 143 3.71 -2.32 -14.01
C GLN A 143 4.76 -3.35 -13.56
N ILE A 144 5.50 -3.89 -14.51
CA ILE A 144 6.68 -4.72 -14.22
C ILE A 144 7.92 -3.87 -14.47
N GLN A 145 8.78 -3.79 -13.46
CA GLN A 145 10.08 -3.16 -13.56
C GLN A 145 11.11 -4.08 -12.90
N ASP A 146 12.20 -4.39 -13.60
CA ASP A 146 13.30 -5.25 -13.13
C ASP A 146 12.83 -6.60 -12.54
N ASN A 147 11.85 -7.23 -13.20
CA ASN A 147 11.19 -8.47 -12.82
C ASN A 147 10.36 -8.41 -11.51
N ILE A 148 10.12 -7.23 -10.96
CA ILE A 148 9.24 -7.01 -9.82
C ILE A 148 7.92 -6.42 -10.33
N GLN A 149 6.78 -6.98 -9.91
CA GLN A 149 5.46 -6.42 -10.20
C GLN A 149 5.15 -5.30 -9.20
N PHE A 150 4.82 -4.11 -9.69
CA PHE A 150 4.32 -2.99 -8.87
C PHE A 150 2.82 -2.87 -9.09
N LEU A 151 2.06 -3.03 -7.99
CA LEU A 151 0.61 -3.15 -8.04
C LEU A 151 -0.03 -2.14 -7.10
N ALA A 152 -0.78 -1.17 -7.64
CA ALA A 152 -1.63 -0.31 -6.84
C ALA A 152 -3.01 -0.91 -6.65
N VAL A 153 -3.67 -0.51 -5.58
CA VAL A 153 -5.04 -0.90 -5.28
C VAL A 153 -5.98 0.30 -5.42
N PRO A 154 -7.20 0.10 -5.95
CA PRO A 154 -8.23 1.14 -5.89
C PRO A 154 -8.60 1.39 -4.42
N SER A 155 -9.13 2.57 -4.14
CA SER A 155 -9.70 2.87 -2.83
C SER A 155 -11.01 2.14 -2.60
N THR A 156 -11.27 1.78 -1.35
CA THR A 156 -12.59 1.29 -0.92
C THR A 156 -13.61 2.41 -0.73
N CYS A 157 -13.25 3.65 -1.09
CA CYS A 157 -14.10 4.84 -1.01
C CYS A 157 -14.10 5.58 -2.35
N ILE A 158 -13.37 6.69 -2.45
CA ILE A 158 -13.28 7.52 -3.66
C ILE A 158 -12.07 7.12 -4.51
N GLN A 159 -12.17 7.35 -5.82
CA GLN A 159 -11.05 7.15 -6.74
C GLN A 159 -10.47 8.50 -7.18
N PHE A 160 -9.20 8.51 -7.54
CA PHE A 160 -8.55 9.66 -8.18
C PHE A 160 -8.51 9.46 -9.69
N GLU A 161 -8.66 10.57 -10.44
CA GLU A 161 -8.58 10.56 -11.90
C GLU A 161 -7.16 10.20 -12.36
N PRO A 162 -6.97 9.13 -13.15
CA PRO A 162 -5.66 8.76 -13.68
C PRO A 162 -5.09 9.84 -14.59
N GLN A 163 -3.75 9.97 -14.59
CA GLN A 163 -3.00 10.86 -15.48
C GLN A 163 -3.41 12.34 -15.38
N SER A 164 -3.97 12.75 -14.24
CA SER A 164 -4.36 14.12 -14.00
C SER A 164 -3.16 15.00 -13.63
N HIS A 165 -3.09 16.21 -14.19
CA HIS A 165 -2.07 17.19 -13.80
C HIS A 165 -2.35 17.76 -12.41
N ASP A 166 -3.60 18.14 -12.15
CA ASP A 166 -4.07 18.67 -10.87
C ASP A 166 -4.92 17.64 -10.12
N PHE A 167 -5.22 17.91 -8.85
CA PHE A 167 -6.12 17.04 -8.10
C PHE A 167 -7.46 16.89 -8.81
N ALA A 168 -7.85 15.66 -9.08
CA ALA A 168 -9.14 15.35 -9.69
C ALA A 168 -9.69 14.02 -9.16
N LEU A 169 -10.99 14.01 -8.88
CA LEU A 169 -11.70 12.80 -8.47
C LEU A 169 -12.25 12.06 -9.69
N GLY A 170 -11.98 10.75 -9.74
CA GLY A 170 -12.51 9.86 -10.77
C GLY A 170 -14.02 9.71 -10.62
N GLN A 171 -14.76 10.03 -11.69
CA GLN A 171 -16.24 10.06 -11.66
C GLN A 171 -16.87 8.74 -12.10
N HIS A 172 -16.10 7.85 -12.69
CA HIS A 172 -16.60 6.65 -13.35
C HIS A 172 -16.21 5.35 -12.66
N ASP A 173 -15.23 5.40 -11.77
CA ASP A 173 -14.73 4.22 -11.10
C ASP A 173 -15.35 4.04 -9.70
N ALA A 174 -15.98 2.90 -9.50
CA ALA A 174 -16.51 2.53 -8.20
C ALA A 174 -15.39 2.15 -7.21
N ALA A 175 -15.71 2.17 -5.92
CA ALA A 175 -14.89 1.60 -4.86
C ALA A 175 -14.49 0.15 -5.19
N GLY A 176 -13.28 -0.25 -4.82
CA GLY A 176 -12.80 -1.57 -5.18
C GLY A 176 -11.71 -2.10 -4.26
N TYR A 177 -11.26 -3.29 -4.59
CA TYR A 177 -10.18 -3.98 -3.92
C TYR A 177 -9.43 -4.88 -4.91
N ARG A 178 -8.22 -5.27 -4.55
CA ARG A 178 -7.39 -6.18 -5.34
C ARG A 178 -7.27 -7.51 -4.64
N VAL A 179 -7.44 -8.61 -5.38
CA VAL A 179 -7.14 -9.96 -4.95
C VAL A 179 -5.82 -10.39 -5.59
N LEU A 180 -4.97 -11.01 -4.80
CA LEU A 180 -3.74 -11.66 -5.26
C LEU A 180 -3.82 -13.14 -4.94
N GLU A 181 -3.62 -13.98 -5.94
CA GLU A 181 -3.43 -15.42 -5.78
C GLU A 181 -1.93 -15.71 -5.86
N LEU A 182 -1.37 -16.24 -4.76
CA LEU A 182 0.06 -16.50 -4.61
C LEU A 182 0.32 -18.00 -4.80
N TYR A 183 0.95 -18.37 -5.90
CA TYR A 183 1.20 -19.76 -6.26
C TYR A 183 2.52 -20.27 -5.67
N ASN A 184 2.61 -21.59 -5.51
CA ASN A 184 3.77 -22.26 -4.91
C ASN A 184 5.05 -22.18 -5.75
N ASP A 185 4.95 -21.80 -7.03
CA ASP A 185 6.07 -21.59 -7.94
C ASP A 185 6.56 -20.13 -8.01
N GLY A 186 5.94 -19.23 -7.23
CA GLY A 186 6.26 -17.81 -7.20
C GLY A 186 5.49 -16.97 -8.22
N HIS A 187 4.58 -17.57 -8.96
CA HIS A 187 3.66 -16.83 -9.82
C HIS A 187 2.61 -16.09 -9.00
N ILE A 188 2.17 -14.92 -9.49
CA ILE A 188 1.13 -14.10 -8.88
C ILE A 188 0.05 -13.84 -9.94
N GLU A 189 -1.17 -14.24 -9.67
CA GLU A 189 -2.34 -13.73 -10.38
C GLU A 189 -2.95 -12.56 -9.60
N SER A 190 -3.33 -11.53 -10.32
CA SER A 190 -3.80 -10.28 -9.72
C SER A 190 -5.04 -9.79 -10.43
N GLN A 191 -6.12 -9.58 -9.67
CA GLN A 191 -7.38 -9.07 -10.19
C GLN A 191 -7.96 -7.97 -9.30
N VAL A 192 -8.46 -6.91 -9.93
CA VAL A 192 -9.22 -5.86 -9.26
C VAL A 192 -10.71 -6.14 -9.40
N TYR A 193 -11.42 -6.02 -8.29
CA TYR A 193 -12.87 -6.10 -8.22
C TYR A 193 -13.42 -4.76 -7.80
N ARG A 194 -14.51 -4.32 -8.43
CA ARG A 194 -15.21 -3.07 -8.11
C ARG A 194 -16.65 -3.34 -7.69
N LEU A 195 -17.18 -2.48 -6.85
CA LEU A 195 -18.55 -2.59 -6.36
C LEU A 195 -19.50 -1.95 -7.39
N ASP A 196 -20.37 -2.75 -7.98
CA ASP A 196 -21.20 -2.38 -9.15
C ASP A 196 -22.12 -1.15 -8.97
N HIS A 197 -22.33 -0.65 -7.73
CA HIS A 197 -23.37 0.36 -7.47
C HIS A 197 -22.96 1.48 -6.49
N LEU A 198 -21.70 1.56 -6.09
CA LEU A 198 -21.21 2.57 -5.16
C LEU A 198 -20.22 3.52 -5.82
N ILE A 199 -20.70 4.30 -6.79
CA ILE A 199 -20.01 5.51 -7.21
C ILE A 199 -20.42 6.58 -6.19
N PRO A 200 -19.50 7.06 -5.33
CA PRO A 200 -19.82 8.10 -4.36
C PRO A 200 -20.31 9.35 -5.10
N LYS A 201 -21.30 10.05 -4.55
CA LYS A 201 -21.61 11.39 -5.03
C LYS A 201 -20.40 12.28 -4.73
N ILE A 202 -19.68 12.65 -5.76
CA ILE A 202 -18.49 13.46 -5.65
C ILE A 202 -18.91 14.93 -5.47
N ASN A 203 -18.41 15.55 -4.41
CA ASN A 203 -18.46 17.01 -4.30
C ASN A 203 -17.22 17.58 -4.98
N ASN A 204 -17.40 18.20 -6.14
CA ASN A 204 -16.32 18.82 -6.92
C ASN A 204 -15.72 20.10 -6.28
N GLU A 205 -16.27 20.54 -5.14
CA GLU A 205 -15.74 21.68 -4.38
C GLU A 205 -14.59 21.27 -3.41
N ILE A 206 -14.32 19.97 -3.30
CA ILE A 206 -13.23 19.47 -2.45
C ILE A 206 -11.91 19.71 -3.18
N SER A 207 -11.03 20.50 -2.57
CA SER A 207 -9.63 20.62 -2.98
C SER A 207 -8.85 19.40 -2.48
N GLY A 208 -7.90 18.96 -3.28
CA GLY A 208 -6.87 18.02 -2.82
C GLY A 208 -5.97 18.60 -1.70
N TYR A 209 -4.94 17.86 -1.35
CA TYR A 209 -3.93 18.28 -0.35
C TYR A 209 -3.28 19.61 -0.71
#